data_7dc818e3e3c6709866b116fb91a2c523
#
_entry.id   7dc818e3e3c6709866b116fb91a2c523
#
_cell.length_a   1.000
_cell.length_b   1.000
_cell.length_c   1.000
_cell.angle_alpha   90.00
_cell.angle_beta   90.00
_cell.angle_gamma   90.00
#
_symmetry.space_group_name_H-M   'P 1'
#
loop_
_entity.id
_entity.type
_entity.pdbx_description
1 polymer ?
#
loop_
_entity_poly.entity_id
_entity_poly.type
_entity_poly.pdbx_seq_one_letter_code
_entity_poly.pdbx_strand_id
1 'polypeptide(L)'
;QNAIAAPSVAFHMDGIFIASPFSLQTDFIDVERIEVLRGPQGTLFGQNSTGGAINVISKKPTTDRYSGKADLTIGTYGLSKFRTSNNIPLSDKLATRFSASISERDGFTKNLVTGQDLDDASNISLRSDWLLEIDDISSLRVFGQYYKVDRNGSAMKGVDDVSSDPRELYQD
;
A
#
# COMPACT_ATOMS: atom_id res chain seq x y z
N GLN A 1 21.20 -9.93 -16.17
CA GLN A 1 20.35 -10.07 -14.98
C GLN A 1 20.87 -9.11 -13.93
N ASN A 2 20.26 -7.94 -13.78
CA ASN A 2 20.55 -7.06 -12.66
C ASN A 2 19.95 -7.71 -11.41
N ALA A 3 20.81 -8.29 -10.57
CA ALA A 3 20.43 -8.72 -9.25
C ALA A 3 20.03 -7.45 -8.47
N ILE A 4 18.73 -7.22 -8.30
CA ILE A 4 18.25 -6.18 -7.40
C ILE A 4 18.75 -6.61 -6.01
N ALA A 5 19.69 -5.86 -5.46
CA ALA A 5 20.19 -6.13 -4.12
C ALA A 5 19.01 -6.16 -3.15
N ALA A 6 18.95 -7.17 -2.29
CA ALA A 6 17.91 -7.26 -1.28
C ALA A 6 17.94 -6.00 -0.42
N PRO A 7 16.79 -5.38 -0.12
CA PRO A 7 16.75 -4.19 0.71
C PRO A 7 17.33 -4.50 2.09
N SER A 8 18.09 -3.57 2.65
CA SER A 8 18.66 -3.69 4.01
C SER A 8 17.65 -3.37 5.12
N VAL A 9 16.49 -2.82 4.75
CA VAL A 9 15.39 -2.51 5.66
C VAL A 9 14.23 -3.44 5.37
N ALA A 10 13.84 -4.23 6.35
CA ALA A 10 12.69 -5.13 6.26
C ALA A 10 11.38 -4.34 6.35
N PHE A 11 10.40 -4.73 5.55
CA PHE A 11 9.08 -4.13 5.58
C PHE A 11 8.02 -5.16 6.01
N HIS A 12 7.20 -4.79 6.98
CA HIS A 12 6.15 -5.64 7.52
C HIS A 12 4.81 -4.91 7.52
N MET A 13 3.74 -5.66 7.36
CA MET A 13 2.37 -5.19 7.56
C MET A 13 1.67 -6.16 8.52
N ASP A 14 1.21 -5.63 9.65
CA ASP A 14 0.61 -6.44 10.74
C ASP A 14 1.50 -7.63 11.17
N GLY A 15 2.82 -7.44 11.16
CA GLY A 15 3.80 -8.47 11.48
C GLY A 15 4.13 -9.44 10.35
N ILE A 16 3.48 -9.35 9.19
CA ILE A 16 3.76 -10.19 8.01
C ILE A 16 4.82 -9.52 7.15
N PHE A 17 5.90 -10.23 6.85
CA PHE A 17 6.98 -9.74 5.99
C PHE A 17 6.50 -9.54 4.55
N ILE A 18 6.78 -8.37 4.00
CA ILE A 18 6.48 -8.00 2.61
C ILE A 18 7.76 -8.11 1.78
N ALA A 19 7.87 -9.19 1.02
CA ALA A 19 9.09 -9.51 0.27
C ALA A 19 9.32 -8.63 -0.97
N SER A 20 8.24 -8.09 -1.55
CA SER A 20 8.34 -7.32 -2.80
C SER A 20 8.29 -5.82 -2.55
N PRO A 21 9.32 -5.06 -2.99
CA PRO A 21 9.28 -3.60 -2.95
C PRO A 21 8.10 -3.01 -3.76
N PHE A 22 7.64 -3.70 -4.80
CA PHE A 22 6.49 -3.26 -5.59
C PHE A 22 5.18 -3.28 -4.80
N SER A 23 5.07 -4.15 -3.80
CA SER A 23 3.90 -4.18 -2.90
C SER A 23 3.83 -2.93 -2.02
N LEU A 24 4.93 -2.17 -1.87
CA LEU A 24 4.97 -0.90 -1.15
C LEU A 24 4.38 0.27 -1.94
N GLN A 25 4.12 0.08 -3.23
CA GLN A 25 3.50 1.08 -4.09
C GLN A 25 1.97 1.09 -3.95
N THR A 26 1.41 0.22 -3.11
CA THR A 26 -0.01 0.20 -2.80
C THR A 26 -0.35 1.26 -1.77
N ASP A 27 -1.57 1.75 -1.80
CA ASP A 27 -2.09 2.60 -0.74
C ASP A 27 -2.23 1.81 0.56
N PHE A 28 -1.54 2.28 1.60
CA PHE A 28 -1.80 1.79 2.95
C PHE A 28 -3.14 2.34 3.41
N ILE A 29 -4.12 1.46 3.53
CA ILE A 29 -5.46 1.82 3.97
C ILE A 29 -5.61 1.55 5.47
N ASP A 30 -6.26 2.48 6.15
CA ASP A 30 -6.72 2.30 7.53
C ASP A 30 -5.58 1.99 8.53
N VAL A 31 -4.48 2.73 8.40
CA VAL A 31 -3.31 2.60 9.27
C VAL A 31 -3.62 3.15 10.66
N GLU A 32 -3.26 2.39 11.69
CA GLU A 32 -3.26 2.82 13.08
C GLU A 32 -1.97 3.58 13.40
N ARG A 33 -0.81 2.95 13.09
CA ARG A 33 0.51 3.52 13.33
C ARG A 33 1.55 2.87 12.44
N ILE A 34 2.69 3.53 12.32
CA ILE A 34 3.90 3.01 11.66
C ILE A 34 5.01 2.97 12.69
N GLU A 35 5.63 1.82 12.85
CA GLU A 35 6.76 1.58 13.73
C GLU A 35 8.04 1.52 12.91
N VAL A 36 9.03 2.36 13.25
CA VAL A 36 10.32 2.39 12.58
C VAL A 36 11.40 1.99 13.59
N LEU A 37 12.01 0.84 13.35
CA LEU A 37 13.08 0.30 14.18
C LEU A 37 14.40 0.50 13.45
N ARG A 38 15.31 1.22 14.09
CA ARG A 38 16.62 1.54 13.55
C ARG A 38 17.67 0.54 14.01
N GLY A 39 18.61 0.23 13.14
CA GLY A 39 19.68 -0.72 13.41
C GLY A 39 19.26 -2.19 13.19
N PRO A 40 20.17 -3.15 13.38
CA PRO A 40 19.92 -4.56 13.08
C PRO A 40 18.77 -5.14 13.89
N GLN A 41 17.78 -5.67 13.20
CA GLN A 41 16.54 -6.26 13.77
C GLN A 41 16.37 -7.75 13.41
N GLY A 42 17.46 -8.45 13.02
CA GLY A 42 17.39 -9.81 12.48
C GLY A 42 16.77 -10.86 13.40
N THR A 43 16.84 -10.66 14.73
CA THR A 43 16.25 -11.60 15.70
C THR A 43 14.73 -11.55 15.75
N LEU A 44 14.12 -10.39 15.51
CA LEU A 44 12.66 -10.19 15.59
C LEU A 44 11.99 -10.17 14.20
N PHE A 45 12.66 -9.57 13.23
CA PHE A 45 12.10 -9.31 11.90
C PHE A 45 12.73 -10.16 10.79
N GLY A 46 13.69 -11.03 11.13
CA GLY A 46 14.28 -11.99 10.20
C GLY A 46 15.17 -11.36 9.14
N GLN A 47 15.08 -11.90 7.93
CA GLN A 47 15.94 -11.50 6.80
C GLN A 47 15.70 -10.04 6.37
N ASN A 48 16.71 -9.45 5.72
CA ASN A 48 16.68 -8.09 5.16
C ASN A 48 16.50 -6.96 6.20
N SER A 49 16.78 -7.21 7.48
CA SER A 49 16.61 -6.24 8.57
C SER A 49 17.93 -5.78 9.18
N THR A 50 19.00 -5.77 8.38
CA THR A 50 20.35 -5.32 8.84
C THR A 50 20.43 -3.81 9.08
N GLY A 51 19.68 -3.01 8.32
CA GLY A 51 19.59 -1.56 8.49
C GLY A 51 18.41 -1.13 9.39
N GLY A 52 17.43 -2.02 9.59
CA GLY A 52 16.24 -1.74 10.38
C GLY A 52 15.01 -2.48 9.90
N ALA A 53 13.86 -2.12 10.48
CA ALA A 53 12.56 -2.62 10.05
C ALA A 53 11.50 -1.51 10.09
N ILE A 54 10.56 -1.54 9.17
CA ILE A 54 9.35 -0.72 9.16
C ILE A 54 8.17 -1.66 9.28
N ASN A 55 7.32 -1.43 10.28
CA ASN A 55 6.12 -2.22 10.49
C ASN A 55 4.88 -1.30 10.45
N VAL A 56 4.01 -1.52 9.50
CA VAL A 56 2.73 -0.81 9.37
C VAL A 56 1.67 -1.60 10.08
N ILE A 57 1.04 -1.00 11.07
CA ILE A 57 -0.03 -1.61 11.86
C ILE A 57 -1.36 -1.05 11.42
N SER A 58 -2.25 -1.92 10.99
CA SER A 58 -3.62 -1.56 10.60
C SER A 58 -4.53 -1.45 11.83
N LYS A 59 -5.55 -0.59 11.73
CA LYS A 59 -6.58 -0.52 12.76
C LYS A 59 -7.34 -1.84 12.87
N LYS A 60 -7.49 -2.30 14.11
CA LYS A 60 -8.25 -3.52 14.41
C LYS A 60 -9.76 -3.23 14.48
N PRO A 61 -10.62 -4.22 14.22
CA PRO A 61 -12.03 -4.13 14.58
C PRO A 61 -12.20 -3.94 16.08
N THR A 62 -13.27 -3.26 16.50
CA THR A 62 -13.67 -3.14 17.91
C THR A 62 -15.16 -3.43 18.05
N THR A 63 -15.54 -4.03 19.18
CA THR A 63 -16.92 -4.36 19.49
C THR A 63 -17.69 -3.18 20.10
N ASP A 64 -17.02 -2.08 20.46
CA ASP A 64 -17.58 -0.93 21.17
C ASP A 64 -18.71 -0.24 20.42
N ARG A 65 -18.42 0.25 19.19
CA ARG A 65 -19.35 1.05 18.41
C ARG A 65 -19.05 1.05 16.93
N TYR A 66 -20.07 1.34 16.15
CA TYR A 66 -19.89 1.68 14.74
C TYR A 66 -19.04 2.95 14.57
N SER A 67 -18.10 2.90 13.66
CA SER A 67 -17.35 4.08 13.23
C SER A 67 -16.98 3.96 11.75
N GLY A 68 -17.16 5.03 11.01
CA GLY A 68 -16.85 5.06 9.59
C GLY A 68 -16.14 6.34 9.21
N LYS A 69 -15.32 6.24 8.17
CA LYS A 69 -14.64 7.37 7.53
C LYS A 69 -14.67 7.15 6.03
N ALA A 70 -14.91 8.23 5.28
CA ALA A 70 -14.75 8.25 3.84
C ALA A 70 -14.05 9.54 3.43
N ASP A 71 -13.15 9.43 2.45
CA ASP A 71 -12.50 10.58 1.87
C ASP A 71 -12.47 10.47 0.34
N LEU A 72 -12.66 11.61 -0.33
CA LEU A 72 -12.54 11.77 -1.77
C LEU A 72 -11.46 12.81 -2.06
N THR A 73 -10.51 12.46 -2.89
CA THR A 73 -9.46 13.37 -3.37
C THR A 73 -9.59 13.50 -4.88
N ILE A 74 -9.58 14.73 -5.38
CA ILE A 74 -9.55 15.07 -6.79
C ILE A 74 -8.35 15.98 -7.03
N GLY A 75 -7.64 15.75 -8.12
CA GLY A 75 -6.41 16.49 -8.43
C GLY A 75 -6.14 16.62 -9.91
N THR A 76 -4.97 17.14 -10.24
CA THR A 76 -4.49 17.26 -11.62
C THR A 76 -4.25 15.91 -12.27
N TYR A 77 -4.17 15.85 -13.58
CA TYR A 77 -4.02 14.64 -14.38
C TYR A 77 -5.14 13.61 -14.11
N GLY A 78 -6.38 14.07 -14.01
CA GLY A 78 -7.52 13.18 -13.77
C GLY A 78 -7.47 12.45 -12.42
N LEU A 79 -6.60 12.86 -11.48
CA LEU A 79 -6.48 12.18 -10.19
C LEU A 79 -7.84 12.13 -9.50
N SER A 80 -8.29 10.92 -9.27
CA SER A 80 -9.49 10.57 -8.51
C SER A 80 -9.14 9.48 -7.52
N LYS A 81 -9.33 9.74 -6.22
CA LYS A 81 -9.04 8.77 -5.17
C LYS A 81 -10.15 8.76 -4.15
N PHE A 82 -10.76 7.61 -3.97
CA PHE A 82 -11.76 7.35 -2.95
C PHE A 82 -11.23 6.37 -1.93
N ARG A 83 -11.36 6.68 -0.64
CA ARG A 83 -11.02 5.80 0.46
C ARG A 83 -12.16 5.73 1.44
N THR A 84 -12.39 4.54 1.98
CA THR A 84 -13.34 4.35 3.08
C THR A 84 -12.84 3.31 4.05
N SER A 85 -13.22 3.45 5.31
CA SER A 85 -13.03 2.44 6.34
C SER A 85 -14.20 2.45 7.31
N ASN A 86 -14.71 1.27 7.65
CA ASN A 86 -15.90 1.10 8.47
C ASN A 86 -15.68 0.00 9.52
N ASN A 87 -15.83 0.33 10.79
CA ASN A 87 -15.88 -0.60 11.89
C ASN A 87 -17.33 -0.93 12.21
N ILE A 88 -17.71 -2.19 12.18
CA ILE A 88 -19.07 -2.66 12.35
C ILE A 88 -19.07 -3.69 13.47
N PRO A 89 -19.49 -3.35 14.71
CA PRO A 89 -19.77 -4.34 15.72
C PRO A 89 -21.03 -5.12 15.33
N LEU A 90 -20.91 -6.43 15.29
CA LEU A 90 -22.01 -7.35 14.96
C LEU A 90 -22.68 -7.90 16.22
N SER A 91 -21.90 -8.00 17.30
CA SER A 91 -22.34 -8.34 18.65
C SER A 91 -21.32 -7.85 19.67
N ASP A 92 -21.58 -8.06 20.95
CA ASP A 92 -20.66 -7.74 22.05
C ASP A 92 -19.31 -8.48 21.96
N LYS A 93 -19.23 -9.53 21.15
CA LYS A 93 -18.04 -10.37 20.97
C LYS A 93 -17.52 -10.44 19.54
N LEU A 94 -18.28 -9.98 18.55
CA LEU A 94 -17.91 -10.09 17.14
C LEU A 94 -17.94 -8.72 16.47
N ALA A 95 -16.84 -8.35 15.87
CA ALA A 95 -16.75 -7.14 15.08
C ALA A 95 -16.05 -7.41 13.75
N THR A 96 -16.37 -6.59 12.76
CA THR A 96 -15.68 -6.59 11.48
C THR A 96 -15.28 -5.17 11.10
N ARG A 97 -14.21 -5.07 10.32
CA ARG A 97 -13.72 -3.81 9.78
C ARG A 97 -13.43 -3.96 8.28
N PHE A 98 -14.09 -3.14 7.47
CA PHE A 98 -13.88 -3.09 6.03
C PHE A 98 -13.20 -1.80 5.63
N SER A 99 -12.18 -1.91 4.79
CA SER A 99 -11.48 -0.75 4.25
C SER A 99 -11.27 -0.93 2.76
N ALA A 100 -11.45 0.15 2.01
CA ALA A 100 -11.25 0.18 0.58
C ALA A 100 -10.55 1.47 0.14
N SER A 101 -9.69 1.38 -0.86
CA SER A 101 -9.12 2.50 -1.59
C SER A 101 -9.17 2.20 -3.09
N ILE A 102 -9.67 3.14 -3.86
CA ILE A 102 -9.63 3.13 -5.31
C ILE A 102 -8.99 4.45 -5.73
N SER A 103 -7.96 4.38 -6.55
CA SER A 103 -7.22 5.55 -7.02
C SER A 103 -6.91 5.41 -8.49
N GLU A 104 -7.24 6.43 -9.26
CA GLU A 104 -6.91 6.55 -10.68
C GLU A 104 -6.23 7.88 -10.94
N ARG A 105 -5.26 7.87 -11.84
CA ARG A 105 -4.59 9.07 -12.33
C ARG A 105 -4.07 8.80 -13.74
N ASP A 106 -4.29 9.75 -14.63
CA ASP A 106 -3.75 9.72 -15.98
C ASP A 106 -2.22 9.87 -15.98
N GLY A 107 -1.57 9.31 -17.00
CA GLY A 107 -0.15 9.51 -17.24
C GLY A 107 0.18 10.99 -17.53
N PHE A 108 1.36 11.41 -17.14
CA PHE A 108 1.82 12.78 -17.34
C PHE A 108 3.15 12.88 -18.11
N THR A 109 3.74 11.74 -18.43
CA THR A 109 4.96 11.66 -19.23
C THR A 109 4.64 10.97 -20.55
N LYS A 110 4.97 11.59 -21.68
CA LYS A 110 4.69 11.05 -23.01
C LYS A 110 5.88 10.29 -23.57
N ASN A 111 5.67 9.05 -23.96
CA ASN A 111 6.63 8.29 -24.73
C ASN A 111 6.50 8.64 -26.21
N LEU A 112 7.53 9.26 -26.78
CA LEU A 112 7.52 9.73 -28.16
C LEU A 112 7.69 8.59 -29.18
N VAL A 113 8.15 7.41 -28.76
CA VAL A 113 8.28 6.23 -29.63
C VAL A 113 6.93 5.52 -29.79
N THR A 114 6.27 5.24 -28.66
CA THR A 114 5.03 4.46 -28.64
C THR A 114 3.77 5.31 -28.69
N GLY A 115 3.88 6.60 -28.37
CA GLY A 115 2.75 7.52 -28.21
C GLY A 115 1.94 7.33 -26.94
N GLN A 116 2.37 6.42 -26.04
CA GLN A 116 1.67 6.15 -24.78
C GLN A 116 2.00 7.18 -23.71
N ASP A 117 1.03 7.45 -22.85
CA ASP A 117 1.25 8.21 -21.64
C ASP A 117 1.72 7.24 -20.53
N LEU A 118 2.85 7.58 -19.91
CA LEU A 118 3.50 6.84 -18.84
C LEU A 118 3.26 7.53 -17.49
N ASP A 119 3.63 6.87 -16.39
CA ASP A 119 3.42 7.33 -15.02
C ASP A 119 1.94 7.46 -14.63
N ASP A 120 1.05 6.77 -15.35
CA ASP A 120 -0.32 6.56 -14.93
C ASP A 120 -0.38 5.71 -13.65
N ALA A 121 -1.49 5.72 -12.97
CA ALA A 121 -1.70 4.89 -11.80
C ALA A 121 -3.16 4.49 -11.68
N SER A 122 -3.43 3.20 -11.64
CA SER A 122 -4.71 2.62 -11.27
C SER A 122 -4.48 1.61 -10.14
N ASN A 123 -5.00 1.92 -8.96
CA ASN A 123 -4.77 1.11 -7.76
C ASN A 123 -6.11 0.78 -7.11
N ILE A 124 -6.28 -0.48 -6.74
CA ILE A 124 -7.40 -0.96 -5.92
C ILE A 124 -6.82 -1.69 -4.72
N SER A 125 -7.26 -1.30 -3.53
CA SER A 125 -6.93 -1.97 -2.28
C SER A 125 -8.20 -2.24 -1.50
N LEU A 126 -8.41 -3.48 -1.08
CA LEU A 126 -9.55 -3.92 -0.29
C LEU A 126 -9.02 -4.70 0.92
N ARG A 127 -9.60 -4.47 2.08
CA ARG A 127 -9.28 -5.21 3.29
C ARG A 127 -10.54 -5.56 4.06
N SER A 128 -10.60 -6.79 4.53
CA SER A 128 -11.63 -7.28 5.45
C SER A 128 -10.92 -7.85 6.67
N ASP A 129 -11.34 -7.44 7.86
CA ASP A 129 -10.74 -7.81 9.14
C ASP A 129 -11.85 -8.19 10.10
N TRP A 130 -11.70 -9.31 10.80
CA TRP A 130 -12.70 -9.91 11.70
C TRP A 130 -12.07 -10.16 13.04
N LEU A 131 -12.75 -9.78 14.10
CA LEU A 131 -12.36 -10.01 15.48
C LEU A 131 -13.48 -10.74 16.19
N LEU A 132 -13.14 -11.88 16.79
CA LEU A 132 -14.01 -12.64 17.71
C LEU A 132 -13.36 -12.64 19.09
N GLU A 133 -14.02 -12.05 20.07
CA GLU A 133 -13.66 -12.12 21.49
C GLU A 133 -14.29 -13.37 22.09
N ILE A 134 -13.47 -14.39 22.39
CA ILE A 134 -13.92 -15.69 22.90
C ILE A 134 -14.25 -15.55 24.38
N ASP A 135 -13.30 -15.00 25.13
CA ASP A 135 -13.39 -14.70 26.57
C ASP A 135 -12.51 -13.46 26.89
N ASP A 136 -12.41 -13.10 28.17
CA ASP A 136 -11.72 -11.88 28.62
C ASP A 136 -10.20 -11.85 28.31
N ILE A 137 -9.61 -13.01 28.00
CA ILE A 137 -8.18 -13.17 27.76
C ILE A 137 -7.85 -13.72 26.37
N SER A 138 -8.85 -14.22 25.65
CA SER A 138 -8.67 -14.93 24.38
C SER A 138 -9.47 -14.27 23.26
N SER A 139 -8.80 -13.96 22.16
CA SER A 139 -9.45 -13.47 20.94
C SER A 139 -8.87 -14.11 19.70
N LEU A 140 -9.70 -14.22 18.67
CA LEU A 140 -9.29 -14.63 17.33
C LEU A 140 -9.47 -13.46 16.37
N ARG A 141 -8.40 -13.12 15.66
CA ARG A 141 -8.45 -12.15 14.57
C ARG A 141 -8.08 -12.81 13.26
N VAL A 142 -8.91 -12.62 12.24
CA VAL A 142 -8.66 -13.10 10.88
C VAL A 142 -8.82 -11.94 9.92
N PHE A 143 -7.86 -11.73 9.03
CA PHE A 143 -7.97 -10.71 8.01
C PHE A 143 -7.52 -11.19 6.65
N GLY A 144 -8.07 -10.57 5.61
CA GLY A 144 -7.66 -10.74 4.22
C GLY A 144 -7.50 -9.39 3.56
N GLN A 145 -6.51 -9.31 2.68
CA GLN A 145 -6.25 -8.11 1.89
C GLN A 145 -6.06 -8.48 0.43
N TYR A 146 -6.70 -7.71 -0.44
CA TYR A 146 -6.51 -7.74 -1.88
C TYR A 146 -5.99 -6.39 -2.35
N TYR A 147 -5.03 -6.41 -3.25
CA TYR A 147 -4.59 -5.22 -3.95
C TYR A 147 -4.33 -5.54 -5.42
N LYS A 148 -4.63 -4.57 -6.26
CA LYS A 148 -4.30 -4.56 -7.68
C LYS A 148 -3.64 -3.23 -8.01
N VAL A 149 -2.54 -3.29 -8.72
CA VAL A 149 -1.83 -2.13 -9.28
C VAL A 149 -1.73 -2.34 -10.77
N ASP A 150 -2.19 -1.37 -11.54
CA ASP A 150 -2.10 -1.37 -13.00
C ASP A 150 -1.46 -0.06 -13.45
N ARG A 151 -0.42 -0.14 -14.27
CA ARG A 151 0.37 1.00 -14.74
C ARG A 151 0.99 0.70 -16.09
N ASN A 152 1.03 1.68 -16.97
CA ASN A 152 1.70 1.58 -18.28
C ASN A 152 3.25 1.62 -18.18
N GLY A 153 3.78 1.73 -16.97
CA GLY A 153 5.22 1.78 -16.70
C GLY A 153 5.66 3.16 -16.19
N SER A 154 6.86 3.15 -15.63
CA SER A 154 7.50 4.39 -15.15
C SER A 154 8.37 4.97 -16.25
N ALA A 155 8.30 6.27 -16.43
CA ALA A 155 9.17 6.98 -17.33
C ALA A 155 10.62 6.95 -16.82
N MET A 156 11.52 6.41 -17.61
CA MET A 156 12.97 6.43 -17.36
C MET A 156 13.67 7.14 -18.51
N LYS A 157 14.05 8.40 -18.30
CA LYS A 157 14.77 9.19 -19.29
C LYS A 157 16.23 8.77 -19.31
N GLY A 158 16.70 8.29 -20.47
CA GLY A 158 18.11 7.97 -20.69
C GLY A 158 19.00 9.21 -20.69
N VAL A 159 20.30 9.03 -20.41
CA VAL A 159 21.26 10.14 -20.42
C VAL A 159 21.38 10.76 -21.82
N ASP A 160 21.14 9.96 -22.85
CA ASP A 160 21.23 10.36 -24.27
C ASP A 160 19.88 10.81 -24.85
N ASP A 161 18.84 10.92 -24.02
CA ASP A 161 17.53 11.37 -24.46
C ASP A 161 17.58 12.86 -24.83
N VAL A 162 17.29 13.14 -26.10
CA VAL A 162 17.38 14.49 -26.70
C VAL A 162 16.11 15.31 -26.57
N SER A 163 15.05 14.77 -25.94
CA SER A 163 13.83 15.55 -25.73
C SER A 163 14.09 16.73 -24.81
N SER A 164 13.60 17.91 -25.19
CA SER A 164 13.77 19.15 -24.43
C SER A 164 12.73 19.32 -23.31
N ASP A 165 11.56 18.70 -23.46
CA ASP A 165 10.53 18.72 -22.41
C ASP A 165 10.83 17.61 -21.39
N PRO A 166 10.89 17.91 -20.09
CA PRO A 166 11.11 16.89 -19.05
C PRO A 166 10.00 15.84 -18.95
N ARG A 167 8.83 16.10 -19.54
CA ARG A 167 7.68 15.17 -19.59
C ARG A 167 7.62 14.36 -20.89
N GLU A 168 8.60 14.46 -21.75
CA GLU A 168 8.73 13.71 -22.98
C GLU A 168 10.01 12.87 -22.93
N LEU A 169 9.95 11.65 -23.45
CA LEU A 169 11.11 10.76 -23.55
C LEU A 169 10.99 9.81 -24.74
N TYR A 170 12.14 9.31 -25.17
CA TYR A 170 12.24 8.22 -26.13
C TYR A 170 12.57 6.93 -25.39
N GLN A 171 11.60 6.02 -25.27
CA GLN A 171 11.76 4.73 -24.60
C GLN A 171 11.16 3.62 -25.44
N ASP A 172 11.97 2.57 -25.70
CA ASP A 172 11.57 1.33 -26.39
C ASP A 172 10.99 0.30 -25.42
#